data_a5bd9b0ae2e792429388c67c74d337be
#
_entry.id   a5bd9b0ae2e792429388c67c74d337be
#
_cell.length_a   1.000
_cell.length_b   1.000
_cell.length_c   1.000
_cell.angle_alpha   90.00
_cell.angle_beta   90.00
_cell.angle_gamma   90.00
#
_symmetry.space_group_name_H-M   'P 1'
#
loop_
_entity.id
_entity.type
_entity.pdbx_description
1 polymer ?
#
loop_
_entity_poly.entity_id
_entity_poly.type
_entity_poly.pdbx_seq_one_letter_code
_entity_poly.pdbx_strand_id
1 'polypeptide(L)'
;LPITFHEGAAAPLLPADVVTVTLNTKPLTRNVPMALAYRQSAKIVATAQSGLPVTLTSLTPECSYANGTLTALKGAGQCALAHRTAGNDKFAASSANYPFILEPGTQKVERATKELKKGKPKAMPAETNFGEVITYKSLSKNCRVELNLIEAQKRGICTIVATAPAKEGMWLALKQELRIRVS
;
A
#
# COMPACT_ATOMS: atom_id res chain seq x y z
N LEU A 1 -1.66 -73.19 -2.13
CA LEU A 1 -1.17 -72.24 -3.13
C LEU A 1 -0.73 -70.99 -2.39
N PRO A 2 0.55 -70.50 -2.48
CA PRO A 2 1.00 -69.28 -1.85
C PRO A 2 0.47 -68.06 -2.67
N ILE A 3 -0.14 -67.09 -1.99
CA ILE A 3 -0.56 -65.81 -2.56
C ILE A 3 0.67 -64.92 -2.55
N THR A 4 1.24 -64.66 -3.74
CA THR A 4 2.30 -63.65 -3.91
C THR A 4 1.66 -62.27 -4.04
N PHE A 5 1.83 -61.42 -3.00
CA PHE A 5 1.52 -59.99 -3.12
C PHE A 5 2.61 -59.34 -3.99
N HIS A 6 2.24 -58.86 -5.16
CA HIS A 6 3.08 -57.95 -5.92
C HIS A 6 2.97 -56.58 -5.24
N GLU A 7 3.99 -56.13 -4.56
CA GLU A 7 4.13 -54.70 -4.19
C GLU A 7 4.21 -53.91 -5.51
N GLY A 8 3.12 -53.20 -5.80
CA GLY A 8 3.12 -52.25 -6.92
C GLY A 8 4.19 -51.20 -6.59
N ALA A 9 5.13 -50.99 -7.52
CA ALA A 9 6.12 -49.93 -7.45
C ALA A 9 5.40 -48.61 -7.20
N ALA A 10 5.77 -47.89 -6.12
CA ALA A 10 5.22 -46.57 -5.82
C ALA A 10 5.45 -45.66 -7.03
N ALA A 11 4.38 -44.99 -7.50
CA ALA A 11 4.50 -44.02 -8.59
C ALA A 11 5.56 -42.95 -8.24
N PRO A 12 6.44 -42.57 -9.16
CA PRO A 12 7.48 -41.57 -8.90
C PRO A 12 6.83 -40.27 -8.48
N LEU A 13 7.32 -39.70 -7.36
CA LEU A 13 6.87 -38.40 -6.87
C LEU A 13 7.25 -37.30 -7.87
N LEU A 14 6.25 -36.61 -8.40
CA LEU A 14 6.48 -35.45 -9.28
C LEU A 14 7.13 -34.29 -8.49
N PRO A 15 8.09 -33.56 -9.09
CA PRO A 15 8.66 -32.37 -8.46
C PRO A 15 7.57 -31.29 -8.30
N ALA A 16 7.63 -30.55 -7.20
CA ALA A 16 6.71 -29.43 -6.98
C ALA A 16 6.92 -28.36 -8.05
N ASP A 17 5.83 -27.77 -8.53
CA ASP A 17 5.89 -26.65 -9.47
C ASP A 17 6.52 -25.42 -8.78
N VAL A 18 7.57 -24.87 -9.37
CA VAL A 18 8.25 -23.68 -8.85
C VAL A 18 7.50 -22.44 -9.33
N VAL A 19 6.88 -21.73 -8.38
CA VAL A 19 6.15 -20.49 -8.67
C VAL A 19 6.94 -19.29 -8.17
N THR A 20 7.21 -18.35 -9.07
CA THR A 20 7.80 -17.05 -8.77
C THR A 20 6.70 -16.01 -8.68
N VAL A 21 6.59 -15.33 -7.54
CA VAL A 21 5.65 -14.21 -7.32
C VAL A 21 6.44 -12.95 -7.07
N THR A 22 6.09 -11.86 -7.76
CA THR A 22 6.75 -10.56 -7.62
C THR A 22 5.75 -9.49 -7.22
N LEU A 23 6.22 -8.52 -6.41
CA LEU A 23 5.50 -7.30 -6.05
C LEU A 23 6.28 -6.11 -6.61
N ASN A 24 5.68 -5.38 -7.56
CA ASN A 24 6.34 -4.27 -8.28
C ASN A 24 7.75 -4.67 -8.78
N THR A 25 7.88 -5.84 -9.42
CA THR A 25 9.14 -6.44 -9.90
C THR A 25 10.06 -7.06 -8.84
N LYS A 26 9.84 -6.80 -7.54
CA LYS A 26 10.62 -7.40 -6.45
C LYS A 26 10.08 -8.79 -6.12
N PRO A 27 10.90 -9.85 -6.12
CA PRO A 27 10.43 -11.19 -5.78
C PRO A 27 9.97 -11.27 -4.33
N LEU A 28 8.84 -11.96 -4.12
CA LEU A 28 8.33 -12.32 -2.80
C LEU A 28 8.95 -13.64 -2.33
N THR A 29 9.32 -13.68 -1.07
CA THR A 29 9.79 -14.92 -0.43
C THR A 29 8.66 -15.51 0.41
N ARG A 30 8.48 -16.83 0.33
CA ARG A 30 7.47 -17.57 1.10
C ARG A 30 7.67 -17.33 2.60
N ASN A 31 6.59 -17.05 3.32
CA ASN A 31 6.59 -16.84 4.77
C ASN A 31 7.49 -15.69 5.29
N VAL A 32 8.01 -14.84 4.39
CA VAL A 32 8.76 -13.63 4.77
C VAL A 32 7.84 -12.42 4.61
N PRO A 33 7.50 -11.71 5.71
CA PRO A 33 6.57 -10.59 5.64
C PRO A 33 7.19 -9.38 4.93
N MET A 34 6.34 -8.67 4.18
CA MET A 34 6.65 -7.37 3.59
C MET A 34 5.69 -6.31 4.11
N ALA A 35 6.17 -5.08 4.27
CA ALA A 35 5.33 -3.95 4.67
C ALA A 35 4.45 -3.48 3.50
N LEU A 36 3.19 -3.13 3.83
CA LEU A 36 2.24 -2.54 2.90
C LEU A 36 1.41 -1.47 3.64
N ALA A 37 1.57 -0.20 3.27
CA ALA A 37 0.88 0.90 3.95
C ALA A 37 -0.58 1.01 3.52
N TYR A 38 -1.41 1.56 4.38
CA TYR A 38 -2.83 1.82 4.10
C TYR A 38 -3.04 2.52 2.75
N ARG A 39 -3.97 1.99 1.95
CA ARG A 39 -4.26 2.39 0.56
C ARG A 39 -3.08 2.28 -0.42
N GLN A 40 -1.97 1.72 -0.01
CA GLN A 40 -0.92 1.38 -0.95
C GLN A 40 -1.39 0.23 -1.84
N SER A 41 -1.20 0.39 -3.15
CA SER A 41 -1.46 -0.65 -4.14
C SER A 41 -0.15 -1.10 -4.77
N ALA A 42 0.00 -2.40 -4.98
CA ALA A 42 1.18 -3.01 -5.57
C ALA A 42 0.78 -4.01 -6.66
N LYS A 43 1.47 -3.95 -7.80
CA LYS A 43 1.28 -4.91 -8.89
C LYS A 43 1.88 -6.26 -8.49
N ILE A 44 1.09 -7.31 -8.61
CA ILE A 44 1.52 -8.69 -8.40
C ILE A 44 1.59 -9.41 -9.75
N VAL A 45 2.70 -10.08 -9.99
CA VAL A 45 2.87 -10.98 -11.15
C VAL A 45 3.32 -12.32 -10.61
N ALA A 46 2.72 -13.39 -11.11
CA ALA A 46 3.09 -14.77 -10.76
C ALA A 46 3.30 -15.60 -12.02
N THR A 47 4.36 -16.39 -12.04
CA THR A 47 4.71 -17.32 -13.11
C THR A 47 5.09 -18.66 -12.53
N ALA A 48 4.60 -19.75 -13.15
CA ALA A 48 4.93 -21.10 -12.78
C ALA A 48 5.95 -21.70 -13.78
N GLN A 49 6.87 -22.53 -13.31
CA GLN A 49 7.85 -23.23 -14.14
C GLN A 49 7.15 -24.18 -15.15
N SER A 50 6.04 -24.75 -14.75
CA SER A 50 5.20 -25.59 -15.61
C SER A 50 4.54 -24.84 -16.78
N GLY A 51 4.49 -23.49 -16.74
CA GLY A 51 3.70 -22.67 -17.65
C GLY A 51 2.19 -22.68 -17.35
N LEU A 52 1.74 -23.39 -16.32
CA LEU A 52 0.33 -23.43 -15.92
C LEU A 52 -0.13 -22.08 -15.33
N PRO A 53 -1.43 -21.77 -15.42
CA PRO A 53 -2.00 -20.61 -14.77
C PRO A 53 -1.79 -20.63 -13.26
N VAL A 54 -1.36 -19.51 -12.69
CA VAL A 54 -1.23 -19.32 -11.24
C VAL A 54 -2.45 -18.55 -10.74
N THR A 55 -3.22 -19.17 -9.86
CA THR A 55 -4.32 -18.49 -9.16
C THR A 55 -3.78 -17.77 -7.94
N LEU A 56 -4.09 -16.47 -7.81
CA LEU A 56 -3.74 -15.64 -6.67
C LEU A 56 -5.00 -15.19 -5.94
N THR A 57 -5.00 -15.31 -4.60
CA THR A 57 -6.13 -14.90 -3.76
C THR A 57 -5.64 -14.20 -2.50
N SER A 58 -6.37 -13.16 -2.07
CA SER A 58 -6.21 -12.59 -0.72
C SER A 58 -6.90 -13.52 0.28
N LEU A 59 -6.21 -13.85 1.37
CA LEU A 59 -6.73 -14.76 2.42
C LEU A 59 -7.41 -14.00 3.56
N THR A 60 -7.24 -12.69 3.65
CA THR A 60 -7.73 -11.86 4.75
C THR A 60 -8.47 -10.64 4.22
N PRO A 61 -9.48 -10.12 4.95
CA PRO A 61 -10.28 -8.97 4.53
C PRO A 61 -9.54 -7.63 4.64
N GLU A 62 -8.37 -7.59 5.30
CA GLU A 62 -7.56 -6.39 5.49
C GLU A 62 -6.89 -5.91 4.21
N CYS A 63 -6.85 -6.75 3.19
CA CYS A 63 -6.40 -6.40 1.85
C CYS A 63 -7.29 -7.02 0.77
N SER A 64 -7.26 -6.45 -0.42
CA SER A 64 -7.93 -6.97 -1.60
C SER A 64 -6.93 -7.28 -2.70
N TYR A 65 -7.18 -8.36 -3.44
CA TYR A 65 -6.46 -8.68 -4.66
C TYR A 65 -7.44 -8.71 -5.83
N ALA A 66 -7.24 -7.83 -6.78
CA ALA A 66 -8.06 -7.75 -7.99
C ALA A 66 -7.22 -7.26 -9.19
N ASN A 67 -7.46 -7.82 -10.35
CA ASN A 67 -6.83 -7.39 -11.62
C ASN A 67 -5.28 -7.28 -11.52
N GLY A 68 -4.63 -8.24 -10.87
CA GLY A 68 -3.18 -8.23 -10.70
C GLY A 68 -2.65 -7.21 -9.69
N THR A 69 -3.52 -6.62 -8.88
CA THR A 69 -3.14 -5.58 -7.91
C THR A 69 -3.57 -5.98 -6.50
N LEU A 70 -2.63 -5.94 -5.57
CA LEU A 70 -2.88 -6.08 -4.13
C LEU A 70 -2.98 -4.68 -3.51
N THR A 71 -4.04 -4.43 -2.74
CA THR A 71 -4.29 -3.14 -2.08
C THR A 71 -4.55 -3.35 -0.59
N ALA A 72 -3.85 -2.60 0.27
CA ALA A 72 -4.10 -2.58 1.71
C ALA A 72 -5.37 -1.78 2.03
N LEU A 73 -6.33 -2.39 2.71
CA LEU A 73 -7.60 -1.78 3.14
C LEU A 73 -7.55 -1.30 4.59
N LYS A 74 -6.53 -1.73 5.35
CA LYS A 74 -6.24 -1.34 6.73
C LYS A 74 -4.80 -0.87 6.85
N GLY A 75 -4.52 -0.11 7.90
CA GLY A 75 -3.17 0.39 8.25
C GLY A 75 -2.59 -0.30 9.49
N ALA A 76 -3.16 -1.42 9.89
CA ALA A 76 -2.67 -2.25 10.99
C ALA A 76 -3.11 -3.69 10.79
N GLY A 77 -2.42 -4.63 11.42
CA GLY A 77 -2.67 -6.05 11.30
C GLY A 77 -1.84 -6.72 10.20
N GLN A 78 -2.35 -7.82 9.69
CA GLN A 78 -1.68 -8.64 8.67
C GLN A 78 -2.60 -8.91 7.49
N CYS A 79 -2.00 -9.01 6.33
CA CYS A 79 -2.63 -9.45 5.09
C CYS A 79 -1.82 -10.64 4.56
N ALA A 80 -2.46 -11.59 3.91
CA ALA A 80 -1.81 -12.70 3.26
C ALA A 80 -2.33 -12.90 1.84
N LEU A 81 -1.42 -13.07 0.90
CA LEU A 81 -1.69 -13.47 -0.48
C LEU A 81 -1.29 -14.93 -0.65
N ALA A 82 -2.16 -15.76 -1.22
CA ALA A 82 -1.84 -17.15 -1.56
C ALA A 82 -1.70 -17.33 -3.07
N HIS A 83 -0.78 -18.21 -3.49
CA HIS A 83 -0.80 -18.75 -4.84
C HIS A 83 -1.20 -20.22 -4.84
N ARG A 84 -1.76 -20.66 -5.97
CA ARG A 84 -2.04 -22.09 -6.27
C ARG A 84 -1.81 -22.38 -7.75
N THR A 85 -1.22 -23.56 -8.02
CA THR A 85 -1.19 -24.19 -9.36
C THR A 85 -1.82 -25.57 -9.28
N ALA A 86 -2.47 -26.02 -10.34
CA ALA A 86 -3.14 -27.32 -10.38
C ALA A 86 -2.18 -28.52 -10.47
N GLY A 87 -0.95 -28.29 -10.94
CA GLY A 87 -0.04 -29.36 -11.35
C GLY A 87 -0.42 -29.97 -12.70
N ASN A 88 0.42 -30.89 -13.22
CA ASN A 88 0.20 -31.66 -14.43
C ASN A 88 0.97 -33.00 -14.34
N ASP A 89 1.11 -33.69 -15.47
CA ASP A 89 1.84 -34.96 -15.57
C ASP A 89 3.35 -34.88 -15.30
N LYS A 90 3.93 -33.67 -15.25
CA LYS A 90 5.36 -33.39 -14.98
C LYS A 90 5.64 -32.72 -13.66
N PHE A 91 4.67 -31.98 -13.13
CA PHE A 91 4.80 -31.21 -11.90
C PHE A 91 3.62 -31.44 -10.97
N ALA A 92 3.91 -31.64 -9.69
CA ALA A 92 2.89 -31.66 -8.65
C ALA A 92 2.28 -30.26 -8.45
N ALA A 93 1.03 -30.19 -7.97
CA ALA A 93 0.39 -28.94 -7.59
C ALA A 93 1.25 -28.19 -6.54
N SER A 94 1.23 -26.86 -6.61
CA SER A 94 2.00 -25.99 -5.71
C SER A 94 1.09 -24.96 -5.05
N SER A 95 1.38 -24.65 -3.78
CA SER A 95 0.73 -23.56 -3.06
C SER A 95 1.70 -22.94 -2.06
N ALA A 96 1.60 -21.64 -1.83
CA ALA A 96 2.31 -20.95 -0.76
C ALA A 96 1.61 -19.63 -0.39
N ASN A 97 1.95 -19.13 0.81
CA ASN A 97 1.46 -17.88 1.34
C ASN A 97 2.57 -16.84 1.40
N TYR A 98 2.20 -15.58 1.15
CA TYR A 98 3.06 -14.41 1.24
C TYR A 98 2.41 -13.43 2.23
N PRO A 99 2.95 -13.34 3.45
CA PRO A 99 2.41 -12.44 4.47
C PRO A 99 2.83 -10.99 4.21
N PHE A 100 1.96 -10.06 4.59
CA PHE A 100 2.22 -8.63 4.62
C PHE A 100 1.88 -8.07 5.99
N ILE A 101 2.77 -7.22 6.52
CA ILE A 101 2.49 -6.42 7.71
C ILE A 101 1.89 -5.11 7.22
N LEU A 102 0.70 -4.78 7.71
CA LEU A 102 0.03 -3.55 7.34
C LEU A 102 0.54 -2.40 8.21
N GLU A 103 0.85 -1.28 7.57
CA GLU A 103 1.36 -0.08 8.20
C GLU A 103 0.39 1.09 8.03
N PRO A 104 0.33 2.02 9.01
CA PRO A 104 -0.49 3.21 8.87
C PRO A 104 -0.09 4.03 7.64
N GLY A 105 -1.07 4.55 6.93
CA GLY A 105 -0.85 5.47 5.83
C GLY A 105 -0.31 6.81 6.32
N THR A 106 0.47 7.48 5.45
CA THR A 106 0.97 8.83 5.72
C THR A 106 0.06 9.86 5.08
N GLN A 107 -0.50 10.76 5.90
CA GLN A 107 -1.28 11.90 5.43
C GLN A 107 -0.38 12.97 4.83
N LYS A 108 -0.89 13.70 3.85
CA LYS A 108 -0.23 14.85 3.23
C LYS A 108 -1.23 15.88 2.75
N VAL A 109 -0.77 17.12 2.66
CA VAL A 109 -1.49 18.20 1.97
C VAL A 109 -1.17 18.10 0.48
N GLU A 110 -2.17 17.74 -0.32
CA GLU A 110 -2.00 17.68 -1.77
C GLU A 110 -2.27 19.04 -2.40
N ARG A 111 -1.53 19.38 -3.45
CA ARG A 111 -1.69 20.64 -4.21
C ARG A 111 -1.60 21.90 -3.33
N ALA A 112 -0.76 21.88 -2.28
CA ALA A 112 -0.49 23.08 -1.50
C ALA A 112 0.02 24.20 -2.39
N THR A 113 -0.47 25.43 -2.13
CA THR A 113 0.02 26.62 -2.86
C THR A 113 1.48 26.90 -2.52
N LYS A 114 2.28 27.28 -3.52
CA LYS A 114 3.70 27.62 -3.35
C LYS A 114 3.97 29.12 -3.37
N GLU A 115 3.01 29.90 -3.91
CA GLU A 115 3.12 31.35 -4.06
C GLU A 115 1.83 32.06 -3.71
N LEU A 116 1.97 33.23 -3.08
CA LEU A 116 0.90 34.16 -2.75
C LEU A 116 1.24 35.55 -3.24
N LYS A 117 0.22 36.29 -3.67
CA LYS A 117 0.32 37.73 -3.96
C LYS A 117 -0.27 38.53 -2.81
N LYS A 118 0.42 39.60 -2.38
CA LYS A 118 -0.08 40.49 -1.32
C LYS A 118 -1.49 40.99 -1.62
N GLY A 119 -2.37 40.93 -0.62
CA GLY A 119 -3.77 41.41 -0.75
C GLY A 119 -4.69 40.48 -1.58
N LYS A 120 -4.22 39.28 -1.98
CA LYS A 120 -5.04 38.29 -2.68
C LYS A 120 -5.10 37.01 -1.84
N PRO A 121 -6.17 36.77 -1.09
CA PRO A 121 -6.34 35.52 -0.33
C PRO A 121 -6.42 34.34 -1.29
N LYS A 122 -5.90 33.20 -0.84
CA LYS A 122 -5.90 31.96 -1.61
C LYS A 122 -6.36 30.78 -0.73
N ALA A 123 -7.26 29.96 -1.27
CA ALA A 123 -7.70 28.75 -0.61
C ALA A 123 -6.61 27.68 -0.66
N MET A 124 -6.43 27.01 0.48
CA MET A 124 -5.64 25.80 0.64
C MET A 124 -6.58 24.58 0.61
N PRO A 125 -6.06 23.37 0.34
CA PRO A 125 -6.85 22.14 0.46
C PRO A 125 -7.54 22.05 1.83
N ALA A 126 -8.83 21.74 1.85
CA ALA A 126 -9.57 21.58 3.10
C ALA A 126 -9.33 20.21 3.74
N GLU A 127 -8.93 19.22 2.93
CA GLU A 127 -8.78 17.83 3.34
C GLU A 127 -7.44 17.26 2.90
N THR A 128 -6.98 16.24 3.63
CA THR A 128 -5.79 15.44 3.29
C THR A 128 -6.09 14.46 2.16
N ASN A 129 -5.05 13.76 1.66
CA ASN A 129 -5.19 12.65 0.72
C ASN A 129 -6.07 11.48 1.23
N PHE A 130 -6.43 11.47 2.52
CA PHE A 130 -7.33 10.47 3.11
C PHE A 130 -8.71 11.04 3.49
N GLY A 131 -8.96 12.33 3.21
CA GLY A 131 -10.25 12.98 3.47
C GLY A 131 -10.40 13.53 4.89
N GLU A 132 -9.32 13.61 5.69
CA GLU A 132 -9.36 14.27 7.00
C GLU A 132 -9.27 15.79 6.85
N VAL A 133 -10.07 16.50 7.65
CA VAL A 133 -10.08 17.97 7.66
C VAL A 133 -8.74 18.51 8.14
N ILE A 134 -8.17 19.44 7.39
CA ILE A 134 -6.89 20.08 7.71
C ILE A 134 -7.14 21.37 8.48
N THR A 135 -6.45 21.50 9.62
CA THR A 135 -6.35 22.76 10.36
C THR A 135 -5.02 23.44 10.02
N TYR A 136 -5.08 24.71 9.64
CA TYR A 136 -3.91 25.51 9.31
C TYR A 136 -3.62 26.55 10.37
N LYS A 137 -2.34 26.74 10.72
CA LYS A 137 -1.89 27.81 11.62
C LYS A 137 -0.69 28.53 11.02
N SER A 138 -0.72 29.87 10.97
CA SER A 138 0.44 30.66 10.58
C SER A 138 1.50 30.64 11.69
N LEU A 139 2.76 30.39 11.31
CA LEU A 139 3.94 30.48 12.14
C LEU A 139 4.74 31.75 11.87
N SER A 140 4.37 32.53 10.86
CA SER A 140 5.06 33.77 10.47
C SER A 140 4.11 34.97 10.43
N LYS A 141 4.66 36.16 10.67
CA LYS A 141 3.93 37.43 10.56
C LYS A 141 3.70 37.89 9.12
N ASN A 142 4.18 37.13 8.13
CA ASN A 142 4.08 37.49 6.71
C ASN A 142 2.76 37.06 6.09
N CYS A 143 1.99 36.26 6.78
CA CYS A 143 0.67 35.82 6.35
C CYS A 143 -0.28 35.57 7.52
N ARG A 144 -1.56 35.68 7.25
CA ARG A 144 -2.67 35.32 8.12
C ARG A 144 -3.38 34.12 7.53
N VAL A 145 -3.87 33.24 8.40
CA VAL A 145 -4.70 32.09 8.03
C VAL A 145 -6.03 32.23 8.75
N GLU A 146 -7.11 32.03 8.00
CA GLU A 146 -8.47 31.95 8.51
C GLU A 146 -9.15 30.75 7.87
N LEU A 147 -9.46 29.72 8.69
CA LEU A 147 -9.87 28.40 8.20
C LEU A 147 -8.83 27.83 7.21
N ASN A 148 -9.22 27.67 5.94
CA ASN A 148 -8.32 27.23 4.87
C ASN A 148 -7.92 28.37 3.90
N LEU A 149 -8.26 29.64 4.22
CA LEU A 149 -7.83 30.79 3.44
C LEU A 149 -6.53 31.37 4.00
N ILE A 150 -5.55 31.58 3.10
CA ILE A 150 -4.28 32.22 3.41
C ILE A 150 -4.25 33.59 2.76
N GLU A 151 -3.92 34.61 3.53
CA GLU A 151 -3.72 35.98 3.05
C GLU A 151 -2.29 36.43 3.31
N ALA A 152 -1.63 36.96 2.29
CA ALA A 152 -0.29 37.52 2.41
C ALA A 152 -0.36 38.94 3.02
N GLN A 153 0.35 39.14 4.14
CA GLN A 153 0.42 40.44 4.85
C GLN A 153 1.67 41.22 4.44
N LYS A 154 2.81 40.55 4.29
CA LYS A 154 4.10 41.14 3.94
C LYS A 154 4.84 40.25 2.95
N ARG A 155 5.69 40.86 2.10
CA ARG A 155 6.60 40.13 1.21
C ARG A 155 7.58 39.25 2.02
N GLY A 156 7.99 38.13 1.44
CA GLY A 156 8.93 37.20 2.04
C GLY A 156 8.41 35.76 2.05
N ILE A 157 8.75 35.00 3.08
CA ILE A 157 8.28 33.61 3.24
C ILE A 157 7.15 33.57 4.27
N CYS A 158 6.01 33.05 3.86
CA CYS A 158 4.93 32.64 4.74
C CYS A 158 5.16 31.19 5.17
N THR A 159 5.32 30.96 6.47
CA THR A 159 5.44 29.62 7.04
C THR A 159 4.16 29.29 7.79
N ILE A 160 3.54 28.18 7.43
CA ILE A 160 2.33 27.67 8.06
C ILE A 160 2.50 26.20 8.43
N VAL A 161 1.81 25.75 9.45
CA VAL A 161 1.70 24.33 9.77
C VAL A 161 0.28 23.84 9.46
N ALA A 162 0.22 22.72 8.77
CA ALA A 162 -1.00 21.96 8.51
C ALA A 162 -1.04 20.76 9.46
N THR A 163 -2.17 20.57 10.13
CA THR A 163 -2.41 19.42 11.02
C THR A 163 -3.74 18.75 10.70
N ALA A 164 -3.80 17.44 10.85
CA ALA A 164 -5.04 16.66 10.79
C ALA A 164 -4.94 15.46 11.75
N PRO A 165 -6.06 14.97 12.31
CA PRO A 165 -6.05 13.85 13.26
C PRO A 165 -5.60 12.55 12.61
N ALA A 166 -5.03 11.65 13.43
CA ALA A 166 -4.85 10.25 13.06
C ALA A 166 -6.20 9.52 13.04
N LYS A 167 -6.24 8.41 12.32
CA LYS A 167 -7.31 7.43 12.43
C LYS A 167 -6.72 6.07 12.77
N GLU A 168 -7.03 5.57 13.95
CA GLU A 168 -6.51 4.30 14.45
C GLU A 168 -6.75 3.17 13.45
N GLY A 169 -5.73 2.34 13.26
CA GLY A 169 -5.77 1.23 12.31
C GLY A 169 -5.82 1.63 10.84
N MET A 170 -5.63 2.91 10.50
CA MET A 170 -5.66 3.41 9.12
C MET A 170 -4.48 4.33 8.80
N TRP A 171 -4.37 5.53 9.42
CA TRP A 171 -3.32 6.51 9.10
C TRP A 171 -2.83 7.32 10.29
N LEU A 172 -1.61 7.82 10.18
CA LEU A 172 -0.98 8.68 11.18
C LEU A 172 -1.54 10.11 11.13
N ALA A 173 -1.38 10.87 12.23
CA ALA A 173 -1.69 12.29 12.24
C ALA A 173 -0.82 13.06 11.24
N LEU A 174 -1.41 14.07 10.59
CA LEU A 174 -0.67 15.02 9.79
C LEU A 174 -0.05 16.11 10.68
N LYS A 175 1.24 16.38 10.47
CA LYS A 175 1.91 17.60 10.89
C LYS A 175 2.92 17.96 9.81
N GLN A 176 2.56 18.93 8.96
CA GLN A 176 3.37 19.32 7.80
C GLN A 176 3.60 20.82 7.81
N GLU A 177 4.86 21.25 7.77
CA GLU A 177 5.24 22.63 7.55
C GLU A 177 5.24 22.95 6.05
N LEU A 178 4.61 24.05 5.69
CA LEU A 178 4.52 24.56 4.33
C LEU A 178 5.17 25.95 4.28
N ARG A 179 6.07 26.16 3.32
CA ARG A 179 6.76 27.43 3.08
C ARG A 179 6.30 28.00 1.73
N ILE A 180 5.66 29.17 1.80
CA ILE A 180 4.99 29.81 0.65
C ILE A 180 5.67 31.16 0.39
N ARG A 181 6.09 31.39 -0.85
CA ARG A 181 6.67 32.68 -1.26
C ARG A 181 5.57 33.72 -1.38
N VAL A 182 5.80 34.91 -0.83
CA VAL A 182 4.93 36.09 -0.98
C VAL A 182 5.64 37.12 -1.87
N SER A 183 5.04 37.43 -2.99
CA SER A 183 5.49 38.42 -3.97
C SER A 183 4.66 39.71 -3.89
#